data_cfc5872e40396556a3d4e09aff0eae95
#
_entry.id   cfc5872e40396556a3d4e09aff0eae95
#
_cell.length_a   1.000
_cell.length_b   1.000
_cell.length_c   1.000
_cell.angle_alpha   90.00
_cell.angle_beta   90.00
_cell.angle_gamma   90.00
#
_symmetry.space_group_name_H-M   'P 1'
#
loop_
_entity.id
_entity.type
_entity.pdbx_description
1 polymer ?
#
loop_
_entity_poly.entity_id
_entity_poly.type
_entity_poly.pdbx_seq_one_letter_code
_entity_poly.pdbx_strand_id
1 'polypeptide(L)'
;MEVNIFDLTWSTFIYPREGKNEKTVEAYIEALTIGAKFPPITIQRVFNYPQENEKIEARLILDGIHRWLAFKACGFKKIAAVEWKKEPLNYETSQIALLLEAARSNLRHGDRLSPKDKKQIARDIATSDPECRWTEKALAERLGVIQQTVNTWISDIRARQRAGREIIIIRLNRLGWTQEQVAQVVGLDRSAVSRIVQNTKITEMHNFLSQGRDMAYIAKHYLM
;
A
#
# COMPACT_ATOMS: atom_id res chain seq x y z
N MET A 1 -12.51 -16.48 20.53
CA MET A 1 -11.53 -16.70 21.61
C MET A 1 -11.42 -15.45 22.48
N GLU A 2 -11.00 -15.59 23.73
CA GLU A 2 -10.62 -14.43 24.55
C GLU A 2 -9.11 -14.25 24.49
N VAL A 3 -8.67 -13.01 24.33
CA VAL A 3 -7.25 -12.64 24.28
C VAL A 3 -6.94 -11.59 25.35
N ASN A 4 -5.71 -11.61 25.88
CA ASN A 4 -5.25 -10.59 26.81
C ASN A 4 -5.08 -9.26 26.05
N ILE A 5 -5.67 -8.19 26.60
CA ILE A 5 -5.66 -6.85 25.99
C ILE A 5 -4.23 -6.29 25.81
N PHE A 6 -3.33 -6.66 26.71
CA PHE A 6 -1.94 -6.17 26.70
C PHE A 6 -1.05 -6.89 25.68
N ASP A 7 -1.48 -8.06 25.15
CA ASP A 7 -0.78 -8.78 24.09
C ASP A 7 -1.15 -8.26 22.69
N LEU A 8 -2.06 -7.28 22.62
CA LEU A 8 -2.56 -6.73 21.38
C LEU A 8 -1.83 -5.44 21.03
N THR A 9 -1.52 -5.29 19.77
CA THR A 9 -0.96 -4.05 19.21
C THR A 9 -1.69 -3.63 17.95
N TRP A 10 -1.38 -2.45 17.45
CA TRP A 10 -1.92 -1.92 16.20
C TRP A 10 -0.80 -1.21 15.44
N SER A 11 -0.92 -1.15 14.12
CA SER A 11 0.03 -0.50 13.24
C SER A 11 -0.60 0.75 12.62
N THR A 12 0.11 1.86 12.63
CA THR A 12 -0.32 3.10 11.97
C THR A 12 -0.50 2.91 10.47
N PHE A 13 0.31 2.05 9.83
CA PHE A 13 0.18 1.74 8.42
C PHE A 13 -1.09 0.93 8.11
N ILE A 14 -1.45 -0.02 8.99
CA ILE A 14 -2.62 -0.90 8.79
C ILE A 14 -3.91 -0.23 9.24
N TYR A 15 -3.82 0.77 10.11
CA TYR A 15 -5.00 1.49 10.58
C TYR A 15 -5.60 2.36 9.45
N PRO A 16 -6.81 2.06 8.95
CA PRO A 16 -7.33 2.64 7.71
C PRO A 16 -7.91 4.05 7.87
N ARG A 17 -7.54 4.80 8.90
CA ARG A 17 -8.05 6.15 9.22
C ARG A 17 -6.93 7.09 9.61
N GLU A 18 -7.09 8.39 9.37
CA GLU A 18 -6.12 9.43 9.78
C GLU A 18 -6.01 9.62 11.29
N GLY A 19 -7.03 9.26 12.07
CA GLY A 19 -7.02 9.46 13.52
C GLY A 19 -8.00 8.56 14.26
N LYS A 20 -7.77 8.41 15.55
CA LYS A 20 -8.69 7.75 16.48
C LYS A 20 -9.82 8.71 16.80
N ASN A 21 -11.06 8.24 16.70
CA ASN A 21 -12.23 9.03 17.10
C ASN A 21 -12.45 8.88 18.60
N GLU A 22 -11.97 9.85 19.38
CA GLU A 22 -12.11 9.87 20.84
C GLU A 22 -13.57 9.81 21.29
N LYS A 23 -14.47 10.52 20.60
CA LYS A 23 -15.92 10.47 20.92
C LYS A 23 -16.49 9.08 20.78
N THR A 24 -16.02 8.29 19.80
CA THR A 24 -16.43 6.90 19.64
C THR A 24 -15.92 6.03 20.82
N VAL A 25 -14.70 6.28 21.29
CA VAL A 25 -14.14 5.57 22.45
C VAL A 25 -14.94 5.90 23.71
N GLU A 26 -15.25 7.17 23.94
CA GLU A 26 -16.07 7.63 25.08
C GLU A 26 -17.47 6.98 25.07
N ALA A 27 -18.15 7.01 23.92
CA ALA A 27 -19.46 6.36 23.77
C ALA A 27 -19.39 4.84 24.05
N TYR A 28 -18.29 4.19 23.68
CA TYR A 28 -18.10 2.75 24.00
C TYR A 28 -17.78 2.51 25.47
N ILE A 29 -17.08 3.42 26.15
CA ILE A 29 -16.87 3.37 27.61
C ILE A 29 -18.20 3.49 28.33
N GLU A 30 -19.03 4.47 27.96
CA GLU A 30 -20.37 4.64 28.55
C GLU A 30 -21.23 3.38 28.35
N ALA A 31 -21.24 2.84 27.10
CA ALA A 31 -21.97 1.64 26.81
C ALA A 31 -21.48 0.42 27.62
N LEU A 32 -20.18 0.24 27.82
CA LEU A 32 -19.60 -0.80 28.67
C LEU A 32 -20.02 -0.64 30.13
N THR A 33 -20.08 0.58 30.64
CA THR A 33 -20.48 0.87 32.03
C THR A 33 -21.91 0.45 32.32
N ILE A 34 -22.81 0.54 31.33
CA ILE A 34 -24.20 0.09 31.44
C ILE A 34 -24.41 -1.38 31.02
N GLY A 35 -23.31 -2.12 30.82
CA GLY A 35 -23.35 -3.57 30.54
C GLY A 35 -23.57 -3.97 29.07
N ALA A 36 -23.33 -3.08 28.11
CA ALA A 36 -23.44 -3.40 26.70
C ALA A 36 -22.42 -4.47 26.30
N LYS A 37 -22.85 -5.39 25.43
CA LYS A 37 -21.98 -6.42 24.82
C LYS A 37 -21.57 -6.00 23.42
N PHE A 38 -20.27 -6.04 23.15
CA PHE A 38 -19.73 -5.75 21.82
C PHE A 38 -19.38 -7.02 21.04
N PRO A 39 -19.48 -6.98 19.71
CA PRO A 39 -18.96 -8.07 18.88
C PRO A 39 -17.44 -8.20 19.05
N PRO A 40 -16.87 -9.40 18.80
CA PRO A 40 -15.44 -9.61 18.92
C PRO A 40 -14.65 -8.69 17.98
N ILE A 41 -13.45 -8.32 18.38
CA ILE A 41 -12.49 -7.61 17.52
C ILE A 41 -11.86 -8.59 16.53
N THR A 42 -11.36 -8.10 15.38
CA THR A 42 -10.62 -8.91 14.43
C THR A 42 -9.13 -8.69 14.60
N ILE A 43 -8.39 -9.78 14.76
CA ILE A 43 -6.93 -9.76 14.94
C ILE A 43 -6.23 -10.66 13.93
N GLN A 44 -4.91 -10.47 13.76
CA GLN A 44 -4.03 -11.35 13.01
C GLN A 44 -2.71 -11.53 13.74
N ARG A 45 -2.26 -12.78 13.88
CA ARG A 45 -0.91 -13.08 14.33
C ARG A 45 0.07 -12.81 13.19
N VAL A 46 1.14 -12.09 13.51
CA VAL A 46 2.21 -11.77 12.55
C VAL A 46 3.57 -12.05 13.18
N PHE A 47 4.55 -12.36 12.34
CA PHE A 47 5.96 -12.39 12.70
C PHE A 47 6.73 -11.33 11.90
N ASN A 48 7.95 -11.01 12.31
CA ASN A 48 8.75 -9.90 11.78
C ASN A 48 8.06 -8.52 11.92
N TYR A 49 7.26 -8.34 12.98
CA TYR A 49 6.70 -7.03 13.29
C TYR A 49 7.79 -6.14 13.89
N PRO A 50 8.04 -4.93 13.35
CA PRO A 50 9.06 -4.04 13.86
C PRO A 50 8.61 -3.43 15.20
N GLN A 51 9.41 -3.63 16.23
CA GLN A 51 9.24 -2.99 17.53
C GLN A 51 10.61 -2.50 18.02
N GLU A 52 10.77 -1.18 18.15
CA GLU A 52 12.06 -0.56 18.46
C GLU A 52 13.15 -0.99 17.48
N ASN A 53 14.13 -1.78 17.90
CA ASN A 53 15.22 -2.28 17.06
C ASN A 53 15.13 -3.78 16.76
N GLU A 54 14.01 -4.43 17.11
CA GLU A 54 13.82 -5.87 16.98
C GLU A 54 12.62 -6.20 16.07
N LYS A 55 12.61 -7.44 15.59
CA LYS A 55 11.47 -8.03 14.88
C LYS A 55 10.85 -9.08 15.76
N ILE A 56 9.61 -8.88 16.16
CA ILE A 56 8.90 -9.74 17.10
C ILE A 56 7.69 -10.42 16.47
N GLU A 57 7.13 -11.41 17.19
CA GLU A 57 5.78 -11.88 16.95
C GLU A 57 4.78 -10.93 17.64
N ALA A 58 3.69 -10.58 16.94
CA ALA A 58 2.68 -9.68 17.44
C ALA A 58 1.27 -10.14 17.06
N ARG A 59 0.27 -9.69 17.84
CA ARG A 59 -1.16 -9.81 17.50
C ARG A 59 -1.68 -8.44 17.12
N LEU A 60 -1.83 -8.23 15.81
CA LEU A 60 -2.30 -6.96 15.25
C LEU A 60 -3.83 -6.89 15.24
N ILE A 61 -4.38 -5.79 15.68
CA ILE A 61 -5.80 -5.48 15.58
C ILE A 61 -6.05 -4.98 14.14
N LEU A 62 -6.93 -5.67 13.40
CA LEU A 62 -7.40 -5.28 12.08
C LEU A 62 -8.72 -4.51 12.13
N ASP A 63 -9.61 -4.88 13.07
CA ASP A 63 -10.86 -4.18 13.33
C ASP A 63 -11.19 -4.15 14.82
N GLY A 64 -11.77 -3.05 15.27
CA GLY A 64 -12.23 -2.85 16.65
C GLY A 64 -11.23 -2.13 17.56
N ILE A 65 -10.34 -1.31 17.03
CA ILE A 65 -9.39 -0.51 17.82
C ILE A 65 -10.11 0.37 18.85
N HIS A 66 -11.21 1.03 18.50
CA HIS A 66 -11.98 1.84 19.45
C HIS A 66 -12.59 0.98 20.56
N ARG A 67 -13.07 -0.24 20.26
CA ARG A 67 -13.53 -1.21 21.26
C ARG A 67 -12.41 -1.63 22.19
N TRP A 68 -11.25 -1.99 21.64
CA TRP A 68 -10.06 -2.34 22.41
C TRP A 68 -9.62 -1.20 23.35
N LEU A 69 -9.62 0.06 22.87
CA LEU A 69 -9.28 1.23 23.69
C LEU A 69 -10.27 1.42 24.84
N ALA A 70 -11.58 1.28 24.56
CA ALA A 70 -12.62 1.39 25.57
C ALA A 70 -12.50 0.29 26.66
N PHE A 71 -12.29 -0.98 26.26
CA PHE A 71 -12.05 -2.08 27.19
C PHE A 71 -10.81 -1.83 28.05
N LYS A 72 -9.73 -1.33 27.45
CA LYS A 72 -8.50 -0.98 28.17
C LYS A 72 -8.73 0.14 29.18
N ALA A 73 -9.48 1.18 28.79
CA ALA A 73 -9.81 2.32 29.67
C ALA A 73 -10.72 1.88 30.85
N CYS A 74 -11.62 0.94 30.64
CA CYS A 74 -12.44 0.37 31.69
C CYS A 74 -11.73 -0.69 32.58
N GLY A 75 -10.44 -0.93 32.37
CA GLY A 75 -9.64 -1.86 33.19
C GLY A 75 -9.87 -3.35 32.93
N PHE A 76 -10.53 -3.73 31.81
CA PHE A 76 -10.65 -5.13 31.42
C PHE A 76 -9.29 -5.72 31.11
N LYS A 77 -9.09 -7.00 31.45
CA LYS A 77 -7.86 -7.74 31.14
C LYS A 77 -7.97 -8.55 29.86
N LYS A 78 -9.17 -8.87 29.43
CA LYS A 78 -9.44 -9.72 28.26
C LYS A 78 -10.51 -9.09 27.37
N ILE A 79 -10.43 -9.40 26.08
CA ILE A 79 -11.41 -9.00 25.07
C ILE A 79 -11.68 -10.16 24.12
N ALA A 80 -12.94 -10.30 23.68
CA ALA A 80 -13.32 -11.28 22.68
C ALA A 80 -12.71 -10.94 21.33
N ALA A 81 -12.06 -11.90 20.68
CA ALA A 81 -11.39 -11.72 19.40
C ALA A 81 -11.62 -12.90 18.45
N VAL A 82 -11.54 -12.61 17.15
CA VAL A 82 -11.55 -13.58 16.06
C VAL A 82 -10.30 -13.38 15.22
N GLU A 83 -9.58 -14.45 14.92
CA GLU A 83 -8.44 -14.39 13.98
C GLU A 83 -8.95 -14.34 12.54
N TRP A 84 -8.37 -13.43 11.72
CA TRP A 84 -8.65 -13.36 10.29
C TRP A 84 -8.18 -14.63 9.56
N LYS A 85 -6.92 -15.01 9.81
CA LYS A 85 -6.33 -16.26 9.29
C LYS A 85 -5.73 -17.07 10.44
N LYS A 86 -5.86 -18.39 10.35
CA LYS A 86 -5.31 -19.31 11.36
C LYS A 86 -3.76 -19.28 11.41
N GLU A 87 -3.14 -19.12 10.23
CA GLU A 87 -1.69 -19.11 10.11
C GLU A 87 -1.13 -17.71 10.36
N PRO A 88 -0.02 -17.59 11.10
CA PRO A 88 0.70 -16.33 11.24
C PRO A 88 1.19 -15.82 9.88
N LEU A 89 1.17 -14.51 9.68
CA LEU A 89 1.65 -13.88 8.44
C LEU A 89 2.96 -13.14 8.68
N ASN A 90 3.82 -13.15 7.67
CA ASN A 90 4.98 -12.26 7.69
C ASN A 90 4.52 -10.82 7.51
N TYR A 91 4.76 -9.96 8.52
CA TYR A 91 4.31 -8.58 8.50
C TYR A 91 4.86 -7.80 7.30
N GLU A 92 6.16 -7.95 6.99
CA GLU A 92 6.82 -7.18 5.93
C GLU A 92 6.23 -7.44 4.55
N THR A 93 5.89 -8.70 4.26
CA THR A 93 5.33 -9.08 2.95
C THR A 93 3.81 -9.01 2.87
N SER A 94 3.12 -8.89 4.02
CA SER A 94 1.65 -8.94 4.10
C SER A 94 0.99 -7.60 4.41
N GLN A 95 1.74 -6.51 4.54
CA GLN A 95 1.23 -5.19 4.94
C GLN A 95 0.01 -4.75 4.14
N ILE A 96 0.07 -4.87 2.80
CA ILE A 96 -1.04 -4.47 1.92
C ILE A 96 -2.27 -5.36 2.16
N ALA A 97 -2.08 -6.67 2.34
CA ALA A 97 -3.19 -7.59 2.59
C ALA A 97 -3.86 -7.31 3.94
N LEU A 98 -3.08 -7.00 4.97
CA LEU A 98 -3.56 -6.61 6.30
C LEU A 98 -4.33 -5.28 6.25
N LEU A 99 -3.81 -4.27 5.56
CA LEU A 99 -4.48 -2.97 5.36
C LEU A 99 -5.80 -3.12 4.62
N LEU A 100 -5.85 -3.93 3.56
CA LEU A 100 -7.07 -4.17 2.80
C LEU A 100 -8.13 -4.92 3.61
N GLU A 101 -7.74 -5.86 4.47
CA GLU A 101 -8.68 -6.54 5.37
C GLU A 101 -9.22 -5.58 6.43
N ALA A 102 -8.36 -4.75 7.02
CA ALA A 102 -8.78 -3.71 7.95
C ALA A 102 -9.75 -2.71 7.29
N ALA A 103 -9.46 -2.28 6.07
CA ALA A 103 -10.36 -1.42 5.29
C ALA A 103 -11.69 -2.11 4.99
N ARG A 104 -11.69 -3.38 4.57
CA ARG A 104 -12.89 -4.18 4.28
C ARG A 104 -13.83 -4.29 5.48
N SER A 105 -13.27 -4.54 6.65
CA SER A 105 -14.04 -4.62 7.90
C SER A 105 -14.72 -3.30 8.22
N ASN A 106 -14.04 -2.18 8.00
CA ASN A 106 -14.57 -0.83 8.23
C ASN A 106 -15.57 -0.36 7.15
N LEU A 107 -15.67 -1.03 5.99
CA LEU A 107 -16.71 -0.74 4.99
C LEU A 107 -18.07 -1.35 5.37
N ARG A 108 -18.08 -2.45 6.13
CA ARG A 108 -19.30 -3.24 6.41
C ARG A 108 -19.99 -2.83 7.70
N HIS A 109 -19.23 -2.44 8.72
CA HIS A 109 -19.75 -2.22 10.07
C HIS A 109 -19.19 -0.93 10.68
N GLY A 110 -20.01 -0.26 11.50
CA GLY A 110 -19.60 0.87 12.32
C GLY A 110 -19.42 2.18 11.58
N ASP A 111 -18.45 2.94 12.03
CA ASP A 111 -18.07 4.21 11.45
C ASP A 111 -17.39 3.99 10.08
N ARG A 112 -18.05 4.38 9.00
CA ARG A 112 -17.60 4.09 7.62
C ARG A 112 -16.35 4.89 7.28
N LEU A 113 -15.47 4.31 6.44
CA LEU A 113 -14.33 5.02 5.87
C LEU A 113 -14.80 6.22 5.07
N SER A 114 -14.26 7.40 5.39
CA SER A 114 -14.50 8.61 4.61
C SER A 114 -13.87 8.51 3.20
N PRO A 115 -14.29 9.32 2.22
CA PRO A 115 -13.61 9.39 0.94
C PRO A 115 -12.11 9.73 1.06
N LYS A 116 -11.74 10.52 2.09
CA LYS A 116 -10.36 10.88 2.40
C LYS A 116 -9.55 9.67 2.86
N ASP A 117 -10.09 8.86 3.77
CA ASP A 117 -9.45 7.61 4.22
C ASP A 117 -9.24 6.64 3.05
N LYS A 118 -10.27 6.43 2.22
CA LYS A 118 -10.18 5.57 1.04
C LYS A 118 -9.11 6.04 0.06
N LYS A 119 -9.01 7.36 -0.17
CA LYS A 119 -7.97 7.96 -1.00
C LYS A 119 -6.59 7.70 -0.42
N GLN A 120 -6.42 7.88 0.91
CA GLN A 120 -5.14 7.65 1.57
C GLN A 120 -4.73 6.18 1.45
N ILE A 121 -5.63 5.23 1.73
CA ILE A 121 -5.38 3.79 1.58
C ILE A 121 -4.94 3.46 0.14
N ALA A 122 -5.64 3.99 -0.88
CA ALA A 122 -5.27 3.75 -2.27
C ALA A 122 -3.85 4.27 -2.59
N ARG A 123 -3.48 5.45 -2.05
CA ARG A 123 -2.16 6.05 -2.23
C ARG A 123 -1.07 5.26 -1.51
N ASP A 124 -1.32 4.81 -0.28
CA ASP A 124 -0.37 4.02 0.51
C ASP A 124 -0.08 2.69 -0.18
N ILE A 125 -1.12 2.01 -0.67
CA ILE A 125 -0.96 0.77 -1.45
C ILE A 125 -0.18 1.03 -2.74
N ALA A 126 -0.54 2.07 -3.51
CA ALA A 126 0.16 2.39 -4.76
C ALA A 126 1.63 2.73 -4.53
N THR A 127 1.96 3.43 -3.43
CA THR A 127 3.33 3.78 -3.05
C THR A 127 4.14 2.54 -2.66
N SER A 128 3.53 1.61 -1.92
CA SER A 128 4.16 0.36 -1.46
C SER A 128 4.20 -0.74 -2.52
N ASP A 129 3.63 -0.50 -3.70
CA ASP A 129 3.55 -1.45 -4.82
C ASP A 129 4.21 -0.89 -6.09
N PRO A 130 5.54 -0.77 -6.13
CA PRO A 130 6.25 -0.21 -7.29
C PRO A 130 6.11 -1.07 -8.55
N GLU A 131 5.81 -2.36 -8.40
CA GLU A 131 5.58 -3.30 -9.51
C GLU A 131 4.16 -3.20 -10.08
N CYS A 132 3.30 -2.37 -9.51
CA CYS A 132 1.92 -2.17 -9.94
C CYS A 132 1.07 -3.45 -9.97
N ARG A 133 1.31 -4.38 -9.03
CA ARG A 133 0.51 -5.62 -8.87
C ARG A 133 -0.94 -5.32 -8.51
N TRP A 134 -1.18 -4.23 -7.78
CA TRP A 134 -2.51 -3.75 -7.45
C TRP A 134 -3.01 -2.79 -8.52
N THR A 135 -3.90 -3.28 -9.38
CA THR A 135 -4.52 -2.46 -10.43
C THR A 135 -5.56 -1.50 -9.86
N GLU A 136 -5.84 -0.42 -10.57
CA GLU A 136 -6.88 0.55 -10.20
C GLU A 136 -8.25 -0.12 -10.04
N LYS A 137 -8.56 -1.13 -10.87
CA LYS A 137 -9.79 -1.91 -10.80
C LYS A 137 -9.86 -2.71 -9.50
N ALA A 138 -8.79 -3.44 -9.16
CA ALA A 138 -8.74 -4.24 -7.94
C ALA A 138 -8.85 -3.38 -6.67
N LEU A 139 -8.20 -2.21 -6.65
CA LEU A 139 -8.33 -1.25 -5.55
C LEU A 139 -9.73 -0.66 -5.46
N ALA A 140 -10.36 -0.33 -6.60
CA ALA A 140 -11.71 0.21 -6.66
C ALA A 140 -12.73 -0.78 -6.06
N GLU A 141 -12.66 -2.05 -6.43
CA GLU A 141 -13.50 -3.12 -5.89
C GLU A 141 -13.33 -3.27 -4.38
N ARG A 142 -12.08 -3.22 -3.88
CA ARG A 142 -11.78 -3.37 -2.44
C ARG A 142 -12.21 -2.18 -1.61
N LEU A 143 -12.15 -0.96 -2.17
CA LEU A 143 -12.50 0.28 -1.47
C LEU A 143 -13.96 0.72 -1.70
N GLY A 144 -14.72 -0.02 -2.51
CA GLY A 144 -16.12 0.31 -2.81
C GLY A 144 -16.27 1.67 -3.49
N VAL A 145 -15.46 1.90 -4.54
CA VAL A 145 -15.50 3.12 -5.39
C VAL A 145 -15.36 2.72 -6.86
N ILE A 146 -15.57 3.65 -7.79
CA ILE A 146 -15.35 3.38 -9.21
C ILE A 146 -13.87 3.50 -9.58
N GLN A 147 -13.43 2.75 -10.60
CA GLN A 147 -12.04 2.70 -11.05
C GLN A 147 -11.48 4.09 -11.40
N GLN A 148 -12.28 4.95 -12.05
CA GLN A 148 -11.87 6.31 -12.43
C GLN A 148 -11.50 7.16 -11.22
N THR A 149 -12.19 6.97 -10.09
CA THR A 149 -11.88 7.65 -8.82
C THR A 149 -10.50 7.23 -8.31
N VAL A 150 -10.20 5.93 -8.31
CA VAL A 150 -8.87 5.43 -7.90
C VAL A 150 -7.79 5.95 -8.84
N ASN A 151 -8.01 5.90 -10.17
CA ASN A 151 -7.07 6.45 -11.14
C ASN A 151 -6.73 7.92 -10.84
N THR A 152 -7.74 8.74 -10.56
CA THR A 152 -7.53 10.15 -10.18
C THR A 152 -6.69 10.28 -8.90
N TRP A 153 -6.89 9.38 -7.92
CA TRP A 153 -6.20 9.44 -6.63
C TRP A 153 -4.72 9.07 -6.69
N ILE A 154 -4.33 8.17 -7.61
CA ILE A 154 -2.97 7.59 -7.65
C ILE A 154 -2.20 7.87 -8.95
N SER A 155 -2.77 8.63 -9.88
CA SER A 155 -2.16 8.92 -11.20
C SER A 155 -0.76 9.54 -11.10
N ASP A 156 -0.55 10.44 -10.14
CA ASP A 156 0.74 11.06 -9.87
C ASP A 156 1.79 10.06 -9.37
N ILE A 157 1.39 9.11 -8.53
CA ILE A 157 2.27 8.04 -8.03
C ILE A 157 2.64 7.11 -9.19
N ARG A 158 1.65 6.66 -9.97
CA ARG A 158 1.87 5.80 -11.13
C ARG A 158 2.73 6.47 -12.22
N ALA A 159 2.57 7.78 -12.43
CA ALA A 159 3.41 8.54 -13.35
C ALA A 159 4.87 8.56 -12.88
N ARG A 160 5.13 8.83 -11.58
CA ARG A 160 6.47 8.81 -11.01
C ARG A 160 7.11 7.42 -11.08
N GLN A 161 6.36 6.36 -10.80
CA GLN A 161 6.85 4.97 -10.90
C GLN A 161 7.22 4.61 -12.34
N ARG A 162 6.41 5.03 -13.33
CA ARG A 162 6.74 4.83 -14.76
C ARG A 162 8.01 5.59 -15.15
N ALA A 163 8.10 6.88 -14.81
CA ALA A 163 9.28 7.69 -15.12
C ALA A 163 10.56 7.11 -14.48
N GLY A 164 10.49 6.69 -13.22
CA GLY A 164 11.62 6.03 -12.55
C GLY A 164 12.04 4.73 -13.25
N ARG A 165 11.08 3.92 -13.69
CA ARG A 165 11.35 2.67 -14.44
C ARG A 165 11.98 2.97 -15.81
N GLU A 166 11.50 3.98 -16.53
CA GLU A 166 12.07 4.41 -17.80
C GLU A 166 13.53 4.85 -17.65
N ILE A 167 13.85 5.60 -16.60
CA ILE A 167 15.24 6.00 -16.30
C ILE A 167 16.14 4.78 -16.09
N ILE A 168 15.66 3.77 -15.35
CA ILE A 168 16.42 2.52 -15.13
C ILE A 168 16.66 1.79 -16.45
N ILE A 169 15.63 1.64 -17.29
CA ILE A 169 15.71 1.00 -18.61
C ILE A 169 16.77 1.68 -19.48
N ILE A 170 16.72 3.01 -19.58
CA ILE A 170 17.66 3.79 -20.37
C ILE A 170 19.08 3.62 -19.85
N ARG A 171 19.26 3.66 -18.52
CA ARG A 171 20.58 3.53 -17.90
C ARG A 171 21.19 2.14 -18.12
N LEU A 172 20.42 1.08 -17.95
CA LEU A 172 20.88 -0.29 -18.19
C LEU A 172 21.23 -0.51 -19.67
N ASN A 173 20.39 0.00 -20.59
CA ASN A 173 20.66 -0.08 -22.02
C ASN A 173 21.96 0.66 -22.41
N ARG A 174 22.22 1.85 -21.83
CA ARG A 174 23.48 2.59 -22.04
C ARG A 174 24.72 1.87 -21.48
N LEU A 175 24.54 1.03 -20.45
CA LEU A 175 25.59 0.17 -19.89
C LEU A 175 25.84 -1.10 -20.74
N GLY A 176 25.18 -1.23 -21.90
CA GLY A 176 25.35 -2.36 -22.82
C GLY A 176 24.49 -3.59 -22.53
N TRP A 177 23.53 -3.49 -21.60
CA TRP A 177 22.60 -4.58 -21.35
C TRP A 177 21.67 -4.80 -22.54
N THR A 178 21.43 -6.05 -22.89
CA THR A 178 20.45 -6.38 -23.94
C THR A 178 19.03 -6.06 -23.49
N GLN A 179 18.16 -5.73 -24.43
CA GLN A 179 16.75 -5.43 -24.12
C GLN A 179 16.04 -6.58 -23.43
N GLU A 180 16.47 -7.83 -23.68
CA GLU A 180 15.98 -9.03 -23.00
C GLU A 180 16.35 -9.05 -21.52
N GLN A 181 17.63 -8.80 -21.21
CA GLN A 181 18.11 -8.72 -19.81
C GLN A 181 17.44 -7.57 -19.05
N VAL A 182 17.31 -6.42 -19.70
CA VAL A 182 16.60 -5.27 -19.11
C VAL A 182 15.15 -5.62 -18.84
N ALA A 183 14.46 -6.26 -19.77
CA ALA A 183 13.06 -6.68 -19.63
C ALA A 183 12.85 -7.59 -18.41
N GLN A 184 13.73 -8.58 -18.21
CA GLN A 184 13.70 -9.46 -17.03
C GLN A 184 13.84 -8.68 -15.72
N VAL A 185 14.79 -7.74 -15.64
CA VAL A 185 15.05 -6.99 -14.41
C VAL A 185 13.92 -6.03 -14.04
N VAL A 186 13.32 -5.37 -15.05
CA VAL A 186 12.26 -4.38 -14.80
C VAL A 186 10.85 -4.96 -14.81
N GLY A 187 10.71 -6.28 -15.06
CA GLY A 187 9.41 -6.96 -15.10
C GLY A 187 8.50 -6.50 -16.24
N LEU A 188 9.08 -6.20 -17.41
CA LEU A 188 8.36 -5.82 -18.63
C LEU A 188 8.66 -6.82 -19.77
N ASP A 189 7.84 -6.79 -20.81
CA ASP A 189 8.18 -7.50 -22.05
C ASP A 189 9.24 -6.72 -22.85
N ARG A 190 9.99 -7.46 -23.70
CA ARG A 190 11.04 -6.89 -24.55
C ARG A 190 10.52 -5.79 -25.48
N SER A 191 9.29 -5.92 -25.97
CA SER A 191 8.71 -4.94 -26.90
C SER A 191 8.45 -3.60 -26.22
N ALA A 192 8.01 -3.62 -24.96
CA ALA A 192 7.86 -2.41 -24.14
C ALA A 192 9.21 -1.72 -23.88
N VAL A 193 10.25 -2.49 -23.54
CA VAL A 193 11.62 -1.96 -23.37
C VAL A 193 12.14 -1.36 -24.67
N SER A 194 11.98 -2.08 -25.79
CA SER A 194 12.39 -1.59 -27.11
C SER A 194 11.75 -0.24 -27.46
N ARG A 195 10.43 -0.13 -27.24
CA ARG A 195 9.69 1.11 -27.50
C ARG A 195 10.19 2.28 -26.63
N ILE A 196 10.48 2.05 -25.36
CA ILE A 196 11.01 3.08 -24.45
C ILE A 196 12.38 3.55 -24.93
N VAL A 197 13.29 2.63 -25.26
CA VAL A 197 14.63 2.95 -25.77
C VAL A 197 14.56 3.74 -27.09
N GLN A 198 13.69 3.32 -28.03
CA GLN A 198 13.49 4.01 -29.30
C GLN A 198 12.94 5.42 -29.11
N ASN A 199 11.91 5.60 -28.29
CA ASN A 199 11.33 6.91 -27.99
C ASN A 199 12.36 7.85 -27.37
N THR A 200 13.22 7.35 -26.48
CA THR A 200 14.31 8.15 -25.89
C THR A 200 15.30 8.60 -26.95
N LYS A 201 15.75 7.71 -27.84
CA LYS A 201 16.64 8.07 -28.94
C LYS A 201 16.03 9.14 -29.85
N ILE A 202 14.76 9.02 -30.20
CA ILE A 202 14.04 10.01 -31.01
C ILE A 202 14.02 11.38 -30.28
N THR A 203 13.69 11.38 -29.00
CA THR A 203 13.66 12.63 -28.19
C THR A 203 15.04 13.27 -28.11
N GLU A 204 16.11 12.49 -27.89
CA GLU A 204 17.48 13.00 -27.88
C GLU A 204 17.89 13.57 -29.25
N MET A 205 17.53 12.92 -30.36
CA MET A 205 17.78 13.41 -31.71
C MET A 205 17.06 14.76 -31.93
N HIS A 206 15.82 14.90 -31.56
CA HIS A 206 15.09 16.17 -31.64
C HIS A 206 15.75 17.27 -30.80
N ASN A 207 16.23 16.95 -29.61
CA ASN A 207 16.95 17.90 -28.76
C ASN A 207 18.28 18.37 -29.41
N PHE A 208 19.02 17.44 -30.04
CA PHE A 208 20.25 17.82 -30.78
C PHE A 208 19.94 18.75 -31.96
N LEU A 209 18.91 18.44 -32.73
CA LEU A 209 18.47 19.28 -33.83
C LEU A 209 18.05 20.70 -33.37
N SER A 210 17.28 20.77 -32.25
CA SER A 210 16.87 22.06 -31.67
C SER A 210 18.03 22.89 -31.14
N GLN A 211 19.16 22.24 -30.80
CA GLN A 211 20.43 22.90 -30.41
C GLN A 211 21.31 23.25 -31.60
N GLY A 212 20.82 23.10 -32.84
CA GLY A 212 21.58 23.41 -34.05
C GLY A 212 22.66 22.39 -34.42
N ARG A 213 22.59 21.14 -33.86
CA ARG A 213 23.49 20.06 -34.29
C ARG A 213 23.01 19.47 -35.61
N ASP A 214 23.93 19.20 -36.50
CA ASP A 214 23.61 18.61 -37.82
C ASP A 214 23.39 17.08 -37.74
N MET A 215 22.90 16.51 -38.85
CA MET A 215 22.64 15.07 -38.94
C MET A 215 23.92 14.23 -38.86
N ALA A 216 25.08 14.79 -39.29
CA ALA A 216 26.38 14.09 -39.22
C ALA A 216 26.83 13.94 -37.75
N TYR A 217 26.66 14.99 -36.94
CA TYR A 217 26.88 14.92 -35.50
C TYR A 217 26.01 13.90 -34.82
N ILE A 218 24.71 13.87 -35.14
CA ILE A 218 23.74 12.92 -34.58
C ILE A 218 24.10 11.47 -34.95
N ALA A 219 24.40 11.22 -36.23
CA ALA A 219 24.80 9.91 -36.72
C ALA A 219 26.05 9.39 -35.98
N LYS A 220 27.06 10.21 -35.79
CA LYS A 220 28.28 9.87 -35.04
C LYS A 220 27.98 9.50 -33.59
N HIS A 221 27.05 10.20 -32.97
CA HIS A 221 26.67 9.98 -31.55
C HIS A 221 25.95 8.62 -31.32
N TYR A 222 25.21 8.10 -32.32
CA TYR A 222 24.46 6.86 -32.22
C TYR A 222 25.10 5.64 -32.92
N LEU A 223 26.15 5.81 -33.69
CA LEU A 223 26.88 4.76 -34.40
C LEU A 223 28.15 4.29 -33.68
N MET A 224 28.54 4.94 -32.60
CA MET A 224 29.59 4.49 -31.67
C MET A 224 29.00 3.87 -30.44
#